data_f1ecb20456dda6d647f05cc9ef02a3de
#
_entry.id   f1ecb20456dda6d647f05cc9ef02a3de
#
_cell.length_a   1.000
_cell.length_b   1.000
_cell.length_c   1.000
_cell.angle_alpha   90.00
_cell.angle_beta   90.00
_cell.angle_gamma   90.00
#
_symmetry.space_group_name_H-M   'P 1'
#
loop_
_entity.id
_entity.type
_entity.pdbx_description
1 polymer ?
#
loop_
_entity_poly.entity_id
_entity_poly.type
_entity_poly.pdbx_seq_one_letter_code
_entity_poly.pdbx_strand_id
1 'polypeptide(L)'
;SRWMDIQEYVAPRRGHFLRKNRNSPASFTSIMDNTAGLALRTLQSGMMAGISSPARPWFKLTLGDKDLAASREVKPWLHSVRDKMLGIFGSSNVYNSLHVLYGELGAFGTSAIMPLFDYQDVVRSYNLSLGSYKLGTNHRGVVDLIIREFPMTCKQLIGEFGLENVSSVVRHCYDSGSYNTEFTVIHFVMPNEFRQGMNLDSANKAYSSIYYE
;
A
#
# COMPACT_ATOMS: atom_id res chain seq x y z
N SER A 1 9.19 10.57 -19.79
CA SER A 1 8.27 9.42 -19.96
C SER A 1 6.84 9.90 -19.74
N ARG A 2 5.84 9.25 -20.32
CA ARG A 2 4.41 9.64 -20.17
C ARG A 2 3.99 9.80 -18.68
N TRP A 3 4.52 9.03 -17.78
CA TRP A 3 4.23 9.15 -16.35
C TRP A 3 4.78 10.43 -15.72
N MET A 4 5.91 10.93 -16.22
CA MET A 4 6.44 12.23 -15.79
C MET A 4 5.53 13.37 -16.22
N ASP A 5 5.02 13.31 -17.47
CA ASP A 5 4.10 14.32 -18.00
C ASP A 5 2.77 14.30 -17.22
N ILE A 6 2.22 13.10 -16.92
CA ILE A 6 1.03 12.97 -16.11
C ILE A 6 1.25 13.51 -14.68
N GLN A 7 2.40 13.23 -14.08
CA GLN A 7 2.73 13.78 -12.77
C GLN A 7 2.83 15.31 -12.83
N GLU A 8 3.44 15.86 -13.86
CA GLU A 8 3.64 17.30 -13.99
C GLU A 8 2.33 18.06 -14.20
N TYR A 9 1.45 17.58 -15.11
CA TYR A 9 0.29 18.32 -15.57
C TYR A 9 -1.05 17.88 -14.98
N VAL A 10 -1.19 16.63 -14.56
CA VAL A 10 -2.48 16.07 -14.11
C VAL A 10 -2.50 15.79 -12.61
N ALA A 11 -1.44 15.18 -12.09
CA ALA A 11 -1.39 14.72 -10.69
C ALA A 11 -0.09 15.14 -9.98
N PRO A 12 0.22 16.44 -9.85
CA PRO A 12 1.54 16.94 -9.41
C PRO A 12 1.89 16.57 -7.96
N ARG A 13 0.91 16.19 -7.14
CA ARG A 13 1.11 15.73 -5.77
C ARG A 13 1.28 14.22 -5.65
N ARG A 14 1.15 13.49 -6.75
CA ARG A 14 1.23 12.02 -6.80
C ARG A 14 2.46 11.57 -7.58
N GLY A 15 2.97 10.39 -7.24
CA GLY A 15 4.16 9.83 -7.87
C GLY A 15 5.48 10.41 -7.37
N HIS A 16 6.56 9.68 -7.63
CA HIS A 16 7.93 10.02 -7.22
C HIS A 16 8.88 10.12 -8.43
N PHE A 17 8.37 10.42 -9.63
CA PHE A 17 9.17 10.43 -10.84
C PHE A 17 10.01 11.72 -11.02
N LEU A 18 9.49 12.86 -10.53
CA LEU A 18 10.11 14.17 -10.69
C LEU A 18 10.84 14.68 -9.45
N ARG A 19 10.58 14.09 -8.29
CA ARG A 19 11.17 14.55 -7.02
C ARG A 19 12.44 13.79 -6.72
N LYS A 20 13.57 14.49 -6.75
CA LYS A 20 14.85 13.97 -6.23
C LYS A 20 14.87 13.90 -4.71
N ASN A 21 14.06 14.73 -4.04
CA ASN A 21 14.01 14.80 -2.58
C ASN A 21 12.55 14.93 -2.14
N ARG A 22 12.12 14.10 -1.19
CA ARG A 22 10.74 14.04 -0.68
C ARG A 22 10.31 15.36 -0.04
N ASN A 23 11.27 16.10 0.52
CA ASN A 23 11.06 17.37 1.22
C ASN A 23 11.14 18.59 0.29
N SER A 24 11.45 18.41 -1.00
CA SER A 24 11.44 19.53 -1.93
C SER A 24 10.01 19.95 -2.25
N PRO A 25 9.68 21.25 -2.17
CA PRO A 25 8.37 21.73 -2.59
C PRO A 25 8.16 21.40 -4.06
N ALA A 26 6.97 20.89 -4.39
CA ALA A 26 6.61 20.64 -5.78
C ALA A 26 6.51 22.00 -6.49
N SER A 27 7.27 22.18 -7.56
CA SER A 27 7.09 23.33 -8.45
C SER A 27 5.84 23.07 -9.30
N PHE A 28 4.84 23.94 -9.17
CA PHE A 28 3.57 23.88 -9.93
C PHE A 28 3.55 24.90 -11.06
N THR A 29 4.71 25.40 -11.48
CA THR A 29 4.85 26.48 -12.44
C THR A 29 4.39 26.12 -13.86
N SER A 30 4.29 24.82 -14.17
CA SER A 30 3.85 24.33 -15.49
C SER A 30 2.34 24.21 -15.64
N ILE A 31 1.57 24.32 -14.55
CA ILE A 31 0.10 24.15 -14.59
C ILE A 31 -0.54 25.51 -14.84
N MET A 32 -1.09 25.67 -16.05
CA MET A 32 -1.79 26.89 -16.45
C MET A 32 -3.27 26.88 -16.01
N ASP A 33 -3.90 25.70 -15.99
CA ASP A 33 -5.27 25.53 -15.56
C ASP A 33 -5.44 24.20 -14.79
N ASN A 34 -6.49 24.07 -13.98
CA ASN A 34 -6.74 22.91 -13.13
C ASN A 34 -7.77 21.92 -13.70
N THR A 35 -8.14 22.05 -14.98
CA THR A 35 -9.18 21.22 -15.62
C THR A 35 -8.84 19.73 -15.56
N ALA A 36 -7.60 19.35 -15.85
CA ALA A 36 -7.15 17.96 -15.80
C ALA A 36 -7.24 17.37 -14.38
N GLY A 37 -6.85 18.14 -13.37
CA GLY A 37 -6.96 17.74 -11.97
C GLY A 37 -8.40 17.58 -11.50
N LEU A 38 -9.31 18.44 -11.95
CA LEU A 38 -10.74 18.35 -11.66
C LEU A 38 -11.37 17.14 -12.34
N ALA A 39 -11.05 16.88 -13.61
CA ALA A 39 -11.50 15.70 -14.34
C ALA A 39 -11.05 14.40 -13.67
N LEU A 40 -9.79 14.34 -13.21
CA LEU A 40 -9.27 13.20 -12.44
C LEU A 40 -10.04 12.99 -11.15
N ARG A 41 -10.35 14.04 -10.40
CA ARG A 41 -11.15 13.94 -9.16
C ARG A 41 -12.56 13.45 -9.43
N THR A 42 -13.18 13.90 -10.50
CA THR A 42 -14.52 13.44 -10.92
C THR A 42 -14.49 11.95 -11.26
N LEU A 43 -13.50 11.49 -12.04
CA LEU A 43 -13.30 10.08 -12.35
C LEU A 43 -13.07 9.25 -11.07
N GLN A 44 -12.20 9.71 -10.19
CA GLN A 44 -11.88 9.07 -8.91
C GLN A 44 -13.12 8.89 -8.03
N SER A 45 -13.94 9.93 -7.90
CA SER A 45 -15.19 9.89 -7.14
C SER A 45 -16.23 8.98 -7.80
N GLY A 46 -16.32 8.99 -9.13
CA GLY A 46 -17.18 8.10 -9.90
C GLY A 46 -16.82 6.63 -9.72
N MET A 47 -15.53 6.30 -9.78
CA MET A 47 -15.02 4.94 -9.53
C MET A 47 -15.35 4.51 -8.09
N MET A 48 -15.13 5.37 -7.09
CA MET A 48 -15.45 5.09 -5.70
C MET A 48 -16.94 4.81 -5.53
N ALA A 49 -17.82 5.64 -6.08
CA ALA A 49 -19.27 5.49 -5.99
C ALA A 49 -19.78 4.24 -6.71
N GLY A 50 -19.15 3.87 -7.84
CA GLY A 50 -19.55 2.73 -8.66
C GLY A 50 -19.04 1.38 -8.14
N ILE A 51 -17.79 1.33 -7.67
CA ILE A 51 -17.11 0.06 -7.36
C ILE A 51 -17.18 -0.27 -5.86
N SER A 52 -16.82 0.67 -4.98
CA SER A 52 -16.66 0.41 -3.55
C SER A 52 -17.31 1.49 -2.67
N SER A 53 -18.56 1.85 -2.99
CA SER A 53 -19.30 2.85 -2.22
C SER A 53 -19.42 2.45 -0.75
N PRO A 54 -19.07 3.32 0.21
CA PRO A 54 -19.29 3.06 1.62
C PRO A 54 -20.79 3.02 2.00
N ALA A 55 -21.67 3.57 1.15
CA ALA A 55 -23.10 3.63 1.42
C ALA A 55 -23.85 2.31 1.19
N ARG A 56 -23.22 1.32 0.57
CA ARG A 56 -23.84 0.02 0.26
C ARG A 56 -22.82 -1.11 0.30
N PRO A 57 -23.25 -2.36 0.62
CA PRO A 57 -22.40 -3.52 0.47
C PRO A 57 -21.96 -3.70 -0.99
N TRP A 58 -20.65 -3.67 -1.24
CA TRP A 58 -20.07 -3.75 -2.59
C TRP A 58 -19.37 -5.07 -2.87
N PHE A 59 -19.31 -5.95 -1.88
CA PHE A 59 -18.81 -7.32 -2.05
C PHE A 59 -19.70 -8.32 -1.31
N LYS A 60 -19.57 -9.59 -1.65
CA LYS A 60 -20.29 -10.71 -1.08
C LYS A 60 -19.29 -11.81 -0.72
N LEU A 61 -19.44 -12.36 0.47
CA LEU A 61 -18.69 -13.54 0.87
C LEU A 61 -19.40 -14.80 0.38
N THR A 62 -18.63 -15.77 -0.09
CA THR A 62 -19.11 -17.08 -0.50
C THR A 62 -18.09 -18.16 -0.13
N LEU A 63 -18.51 -19.41 -0.13
CA LEU A 63 -17.66 -20.58 0.01
C LEU A 63 -17.42 -21.24 -1.34
N GLY A 64 -16.36 -22.03 -1.46
CA GLY A 64 -16.10 -22.83 -2.67
C GLY A 64 -17.20 -23.85 -2.97
N ASP A 65 -17.82 -24.41 -1.93
CA ASP A 65 -19.01 -25.24 -2.02
C ASP A 65 -20.27 -24.34 -2.06
N LYS A 66 -20.97 -24.36 -3.19
CA LYS A 66 -22.17 -23.55 -3.43
C LYS A 66 -23.37 -23.98 -2.60
N ASP A 67 -23.52 -25.27 -2.37
CA ASP A 67 -24.65 -25.83 -1.62
C ASP A 67 -24.50 -25.49 -0.13
N LEU A 68 -23.29 -25.61 0.39
CA LEU A 68 -22.98 -25.18 1.74
C LEU A 68 -23.15 -23.66 1.92
N ALA A 69 -22.72 -22.86 0.95
CA ALA A 69 -22.89 -21.40 0.98
C ALA A 69 -24.36 -20.95 0.94
N ALA A 70 -25.24 -21.77 0.34
CA ALA A 70 -26.69 -21.53 0.25
C ALA A 70 -27.45 -22.04 1.46
N SER A 71 -26.82 -22.82 2.36
CA SER A 71 -27.48 -23.42 3.51
C SER A 71 -28.08 -22.36 4.43
N ARG A 72 -29.15 -22.76 5.15
CA ARG A 72 -29.91 -21.88 6.03
C ARG A 72 -29.08 -21.32 7.20
N GLU A 73 -28.07 -22.02 7.62
CA GLU A 73 -27.22 -21.64 8.75
C GLU A 73 -26.02 -20.78 8.31
N VAL A 74 -25.37 -21.15 7.21
CA VAL A 74 -24.14 -20.52 6.73
C VAL A 74 -24.40 -19.16 6.07
N LYS A 75 -25.48 -19.02 5.32
CA LYS A 75 -25.82 -17.79 4.62
C LYS A 75 -25.96 -16.56 5.56
N PRO A 76 -26.69 -16.62 6.69
CA PRO A 76 -26.77 -15.51 7.62
C PRO A 76 -25.41 -15.21 8.29
N TRP A 77 -24.61 -16.23 8.55
CA TRP A 77 -23.27 -16.06 9.09
C TRP A 77 -22.35 -15.30 8.13
N LEU A 78 -22.33 -15.67 6.85
CA LEU A 78 -21.57 -14.96 5.82
C LEU A 78 -21.99 -13.49 5.69
N HIS A 79 -23.31 -13.21 5.78
CA HIS A 79 -23.80 -11.84 5.78
C HIS A 79 -23.34 -11.07 7.02
N SER A 80 -23.40 -11.66 8.21
CA SER A 80 -22.94 -11.04 9.45
C SER A 80 -21.44 -10.74 9.40
N VAL A 81 -20.63 -11.65 8.88
CA VAL A 81 -19.18 -11.43 8.71
C VAL A 81 -18.91 -10.30 7.74
N ARG A 82 -19.59 -10.29 6.58
CA ARG A 82 -19.48 -9.18 5.61
C ARG A 82 -19.80 -7.84 6.24
N ASP A 83 -20.89 -7.75 7.00
CA ASP A 83 -21.32 -6.49 7.61
C ASP A 83 -20.33 -6.01 8.68
N LYS A 84 -19.72 -6.91 9.44
CA LYS A 84 -18.62 -6.60 10.36
C LYS A 84 -17.40 -6.09 9.60
N MET A 85 -17.01 -6.72 8.47
CA MET A 85 -15.91 -6.26 7.64
C MET A 85 -16.17 -4.85 7.09
N LEU A 86 -17.38 -4.58 6.59
CA LEU A 86 -17.76 -3.26 6.11
C LEU A 86 -17.73 -2.21 7.23
N GLY A 87 -18.14 -2.56 8.45
CA GLY A 87 -18.02 -1.72 9.63
C GLY A 87 -16.56 -1.36 9.95
N ILE A 88 -15.65 -2.35 9.93
CA ILE A 88 -14.20 -2.15 10.11
C ILE A 88 -13.62 -1.27 9.00
N PHE A 89 -14.01 -1.48 7.74
CA PHE A 89 -13.56 -0.63 6.63
C PHE A 89 -14.05 0.81 6.78
N GLY A 90 -15.26 1.01 7.34
CA GLY A 90 -15.83 2.33 7.60
C GLY A 90 -15.15 3.08 8.76
N SER A 91 -14.72 2.38 9.80
CA SER A 91 -14.03 2.97 10.95
C SER A 91 -12.54 3.20 10.71
N SER A 92 -11.94 2.47 9.77
CA SER A 92 -10.53 2.56 9.41
C SER A 92 -10.29 3.53 8.25
N ASN A 93 -9.03 3.60 7.78
CA ASN A 93 -8.68 4.44 6.63
C ASN A 93 -8.85 3.76 5.26
N VAL A 94 -9.50 2.58 5.19
CA VAL A 94 -9.61 1.77 3.96
C VAL A 94 -10.28 2.56 2.84
N TYR A 95 -11.41 3.21 3.08
CA TYR A 95 -12.10 3.98 2.04
C TYR A 95 -11.31 5.19 1.56
N ASN A 96 -10.58 5.88 2.44
CA ASN A 96 -9.66 6.95 2.04
C ASN A 96 -8.55 6.41 1.14
N SER A 97 -8.00 5.26 1.48
CA SER A 97 -6.95 4.60 0.70
C SER A 97 -7.47 4.11 -0.65
N LEU A 98 -8.69 3.57 -0.72
CA LEU A 98 -9.34 3.18 -1.99
C LEU A 98 -9.58 4.41 -2.89
N HIS A 99 -10.00 5.53 -2.31
CA HIS A 99 -10.17 6.77 -3.07
C HIS A 99 -8.85 7.23 -3.70
N VAL A 100 -7.75 7.18 -2.93
CA VAL A 100 -6.41 7.48 -3.45
C VAL A 100 -6.00 6.51 -4.55
N LEU A 101 -6.23 5.20 -4.34
CA LEU A 101 -5.94 4.15 -5.31
C LEU A 101 -6.64 4.38 -6.64
N TYR A 102 -7.93 4.73 -6.62
CA TYR A 102 -8.68 5.03 -7.85
C TYR A 102 -8.14 6.26 -8.60
N GLY A 103 -7.66 7.26 -7.88
CA GLY A 103 -7.03 8.43 -8.51
C GLY A 103 -5.70 8.07 -9.21
N GLU A 104 -4.87 7.26 -8.59
CA GLU A 104 -3.63 6.78 -9.20
C GLU A 104 -3.91 5.84 -10.37
N LEU A 105 -4.88 4.93 -10.22
CA LEU A 105 -5.28 4.01 -11.28
C LEU A 105 -5.82 4.78 -12.50
N GLY A 106 -6.64 5.81 -12.29
CA GLY A 106 -7.18 6.65 -13.36
C GLY A 106 -6.11 7.49 -14.06
N ALA A 107 -5.11 7.99 -13.32
CA ALA A 107 -4.05 8.82 -13.89
C ALA A 107 -2.94 8.00 -14.57
N PHE A 108 -2.46 6.94 -13.90
CA PHE A 108 -1.25 6.21 -14.29
C PHE A 108 -1.52 4.80 -14.83
N GLY A 109 -2.76 4.30 -14.72
CA GLY A 109 -3.13 2.95 -15.14
C GLY A 109 -2.72 1.84 -14.17
N THR A 110 -2.07 2.18 -13.06
CA THR A 110 -1.63 1.25 -12.02
C THR A 110 -1.59 1.94 -10.66
N SER A 111 -1.83 1.18 -9.61
CA SER A 111 -1.70 1.64 -8.23
C SER A 111 -1.48 0.44 -7.31
N ALA A 112 -0.95 0.66 -6.12
CA ALA A 112 -0.75 -0.38 -5.12
C ALA A 112 -1.20 0.10 -3.74
N ILE A 113 -1.90 -0.79 -3.04
CA ILE A 113 -2.33 -0.61 -1.66
C ILE A 113 -1.85 -1.78 -0.83
N MET A 114 -1.37 -1.50 0.37
CA MET A 114 -0.90 -2.49 1.32
C MET A 114 -1.73 -2.42 2.60
N PRO A 115 -2.69 -3.33 2.80
CA PRO A 115 -3.41 -3.43 4.06
C PRO A 115 -2.52 -4.15 5.09
N LEU A 116 -2.41 -3.57 6.27
CA LEU A 116 -1.71 -4.14 7.41
C LEU A 116 -2.67 -4.27 8.60
N PHE A 117 -2.37 -5.22 9.48
CA PHE A 117 -3.05 -5.31 10.76
C PHE A 117 -2.69 -4.11 11.64
N ASP A 118 -3.68 -3.56 12.33
CA ASP A 118 -3.53 -2.45 13.24
C ASP A 118 -4.27 -2.76 14.57
N TYR A 119 -3.62 -2.48 15.71
CA TYR A 119 -4.21 -2.75 17.02
C TYR A 119 -5.35 -1.80 17.40
N GLN A 120 -5.43 -0.62 16.79
CA GLN A 120 -6.48 0.36 17.04
C GLN A 120 -7.67 0.20 16.09
N ASP A 121 -7.36 0.15 14.79
CA ASP A 121 -8.37 0.17 13.72
C ASP A 121 -8.61 -1.20 13.07
N VAL A 122 -7.96 -2.27 13.57
CA VAL A 122 -7.95 -3.63 13.02
C VAL A 122 -7.24 -3.72 11.68
N VAL A 123 -7.51 -2.79 10.76
CA VAL A 123 -6.88 -2.71 9.43
C VAL A 123 -6.45 -1.28 9.16
N ARG A 124 -5.20 -1.11 8.77
CA ARG A 124 -4.67 0.14 8.27
C ARG A 124 -4.09 -0.05 6.88
N SER A 125 -4.54 0.75 5.94
CA SER A 125 -4.12 0.66 4.53
C SER A 125 -3.13 1.76 4.19
N TYR A 126 -2.06 1.37 3.49
CA TYR A 126 -1.02 2.28 2.98
C TYR A 126 -1.04 2.27 1.46
N ASN A 127 -1.15 3.44 0.86
CA ASN A 127 -0.98 3.59 -0.58
C ASN A 127 0.52 3.73 -0.89
N LEU A 128 1.02 2.87 -1.75
CA LEU A 128 2.38 2.94 -2.25
C LEU A 128 2.40 3.91 -3.43
N SER A 129 3.11 5.02 -3.27
CA SER A 129 3.21 6.02 -4.34
C SER A 129 3.95 5.47 -5.54
N LEU A 130 3.44 5.72 -6.73
CA LEU A 130 4.09 5.33 -7.98
C LEU A 130 5.49 5.93 -8.07
N GLY A 131 6.45 5.11 -8.51
CA GLY A 131 7.87 5.47 -8.54
C GLY A 131 8.64 5.11 -7.27
N SER A 132 7.95 4.83 -6.13
CA SER A 132 8.59 4.35 -4.90
C SER A 132 8.63 2.83 -4.79
N TYR A 133 8.00 2.11 -5.72
CA TYR A 133 8.02 0.66 -5.76
C TYR A 133 8.20 0.13 -7.19
N LYS A 134 8.69 -1.08 -7.28
CA LYS A 134 8.83 -1.87 -8.52
C LYS A 134 8.20 -3.23 -8.31
N LEU A 135 7.60 -3.77 -9.35
CA LEU A 135 7.01 -5.10 -9.36
C LEU A 135 7.85 -6.01 -10.25
N GLY A 136 8.14 -7.21 -9.79
CA GLY A 136 8.76 -8.26 -10.56
C GLY A 136 7.75 -9.37 -10.86
N THR A 137 7.91 -10.01 -12.00
CA THR A 137 7.08 -11.15 -12.41
C THR A 137 7.93 -12.42 -12.51
N ASN A 138 7.35 -13.53 -12.14
CA ASN A 138 7.96 -14.84 -12.35
C ASN A 138 7.89 -15.28 -13.82
N HIS A 139 8.45 -16.45 -14.11
CA HIS A 139 8.43 -17.05 -15.47
C HIS A 139 7.01 -17.31 -16.03
N ARG A 140 5.97 -17.29 -15.20
CA ARG A 140 4.58 -17.42 -15.57
C ARG A 140 3.89 -16.07 -15.85
N GLY A 141 4.61 -14.95 -15.73
CA GLY A 141 4.06 -13.60 -15.84
C GLY A 141 3.21 -13.15 -14.65
N VAL A 142 3.23 -13.91 -13.53
CA VAL A 142 2.52 -13.54 -12.31
C VAL A 142 3.42 -12.66 -11.46
N VAL A 143 2.87 -11.54 -10.96
CA VAL A 143 3.58 -10.65 -10.04
C VAL A 143 3.74 -11.36 -8.70
N ASP A 144 4.97 -11.61 -8.29
CA ASP A 144 5.32 -12.27 -7.03
C ASP A 144 6.43 -11.58 -6.25
N LEU A 145 7.03 -10.53 -6.83
CA LEU A 145 8.06 -9.71 -6.19
C LEU A 145 7.60 -8.26 -6.12
N ILE A 146 7.69 -7.66 -4.95
CA ILE A 146 7.60 -6.21 -4.77
C ILE A 146 8.88 -5.71 -4.11
N ILE A 147 9.43 -4.63 -4.67
CA ILE A 147 10.57 -3.91 -4.12
C ILE A 147 10.11 -2.47 -3.91
N ARG A 148 10.26 -1.95 -2.72
CA ARG A 148 9.98 -0.54 -2.43
C ARG A 148 11.17 0.13 -1.76
N GLU A 149 11.33 1.41 -2.05
CA GLU A 149 12.37 2.28 -1.49
C GLU A 149 11.69 3.45 -0.76
N PHE A 150 12.08 3.70 0.48
CA PHE A 150 11.55 4.80 1.27
C PHE A 150 12.54 5.25 2.35
N PRO A 151 12.55 6.52 2.72
CA PRO A 151 13.40 7.02 3.80
C PRO A 151 12.78 6.67 5.16
N MET A 152 13.64 6.30 6.11
CA MET A 152 13.33 6.21 7.53
C MET A 152 14.38 7.01 8.32
N THR A 153 13.94 7.68 9.37
CA THR A 153 14.88 8.33 10.29
C THR A 153 15.57 7.29 11.18
N CYS A 154 16.75 7.62 11.67
CA CYS A 154 17.50 6.79 12.62
C CYS A 154 16.61 6.32 13.79
N LYS A 155 15.81 7.24 14.37
CA LYS A 155 14.88 6.91 15.45
C LYS A 155 13.79 5.92 15.04
N GLN A 156 13.27 6.03 13.81
CA GLN A 156 12.24 5.12 13.28
C GLN A 156 12.82 3.72 13.04
N LEU A 157 14.04 3.64 12.49
CA LEU A 157 14.72 2.36 12.25
C LEU A 157 14.93 1.58 13.54
N ILE A 158 15.42 2.25 14.57
CA ILE A 158 15.65 1.59 15.86
C ILE A 158 14.32 1.24 16.56
N GLY A 159 13.30 2.09 16.43
CA GLY A 159 11.97 1.81 16.98
C GLY A 159 11.29 0.59 16.36
N GLU A 160 11.50 0.37 15.05
CA GLU A 160 10.88 -0.73 14.31
C GLU A 160 11.68 -2.04 14.41
N PHE A 161 13.01 -1.97 14.29
CA PHE A 161 13.87 -3.15 14.16
C PHE A 161 14.70 -3.47 15.42
N GLY A 162 14.79 -2.54 16.34
CA GLY A 162 15.67 -2.65 17.51
C GLY A 162 17.13 -2.29 17.20
N LEU A 163 17.90 -1.95 18.24
CA LEU A 163 19.30 -1.51 18.12
C LEU A 163 20.22 -2.61 17.60
N GLU A 164 19.91 -3.87 17.83
CA GLU A 164 20.72 -5.04 17.46
C GLU A 164 20.62 -5.39 15.98
N ASN A 165 19.52 -5.03 15.32
CA ASN A 165 19.21 -5.41 13.94
C ASN A 165 19.48 -4.29 12.92
N VAL A 166 20.11 -3.19 13.34
CA VAL A 166 20.47 -2.08 12.46
C VAL A 166 21.97 -2.01 12.25
N SER A 167 22.40 -1.36 11.17
CA SER A 167 23.84 -1.23 10.82
C SER A 167 24.62 -0.43 11.88
N SER A 168 25.94 -0.55 11.84
CA SER A 168 26.84 0.22 12.69
C SER A 168 26.72 1.72 12.45
N VAL A 169 26.39 2.14 11.24
CA VAL A 169 26.20 3.54 10.86
C VAL A 169 24.98 4.14 11.56
N VAL A 170 23.84 3.42 11.54
CA VAL A 170 22.61 3.84 12.22
C VAL A 170 22.81 3.88 13.73
N ARG A 171 23.50 2.88 14.32
CA ARG A 171 23.85 2.89 15.75
C ARG A 171 24.67 4.12 16.13
N HIS A 172 25.72 4.41 15.34
CA HIS A 172 26.56 5.59 15.61
C HIS A 172 25.75 6.90 15.50
N CYS A 173 24.85 7.03 14.53
CA CYS A 173 23.98 8.19 14.43
C CYS A 173 23.05 8.33 15.66
N TYR A 174 22.56 7.21 16.17
CA TYR A 174 21.73 7.20 17.38
C TYR A 174 22.51 7.61 18.62
N ASP A 175 23.69 7.06 18.81
CA ASP A 175 24.60 7.36 19.95
C ASP A 175 25.08 8.81 19.95
N SER A 176 25.24 9.39 18.74
CA SER A 176 25.59 10.81 18.56
C SER A 176 24.40 11.78 18.73
N GLY A 177 23.18 11.26 18.98
CA GLY A 177 21.98 12.08 19.11
C GLY A 177 21.38 12.59 17.80
N SER A 178 21.87 12.10 16.65
CA SER A 178 21.42 12.52 15.31
C SER A 178 20.16 11.76 14.87
N TYR A 179 19.10 11.79 15.67
CA TYR A 179 17.88 11.00 15.52
C TYR A 179 17.11 11.24 14.22
N ASN A 180 17.24 12.42 13.63
CA ASN A 180 16.49 12.83 12.42
C ASN A 180 17.26 12.55 11.12
N THR A 181 18.45 11.94 11.20
CA THR A 181 19.20 11.54 10.01
C THR A 181 18.38 10.49 9.26
N GLU A 182 18.14 10.74 7.97
CA GLU A 182 17.36 9.85 7.10
C GLU A 182 18.29 8.82 6.43
N PHE A 183 17.86 7.57 6.45
CA PHE A 183 18.46 6.45 5.74
C PHE A 183 17.50 5.92 4.70
N THR A 184 18.00 5.52 3.56
CA THR A 184 17.19 4.87 2.53
C THR A 184 17.03 3.40 2.86
N VAL A 185 15.79 2.97 3.04
CA VAL A 185 15.45 1.57 3.32
C VAL A 185 14.85 0.95 2.07
N ILE A 186 15.38 -0.21 1.69
CA ILE A 186 14.84 -1.03 0.62
C ILE A 186 14.12 -2.22 1.25
N HIS A 187 12.85 -2.38 0.91
CA HIS A 187 12.02 -3.48 1.39
C HIS A 187 11.64 -4.40 0.25
N PHE A 188 11.96 -5.68 0.40
CA PHE A 188 11.65 -6.74 -0.54
C PHE A 188 10.56 -7.64 0.03
N VAL A 189 9.54 -7.93 -0.76
CA VAL A 189 8.59 -9.01 -0.50
C VAL A 189 8.66 -9.97 -1.68
N MET A 190 9.08 -11.21 -1.43
CA MET A 190 9.29 -12.22 -2.45
C MET A 190 8.88 -13.60 -1.96
N PRO A 191 8.60 -14.56 -2.85
CA PRO A 191 8.30 -15.93 -2.47
C PRO A 191 9.42 -16.52 -1.61
N ASN A 192 9.03 -17.26 -0.59
CA ASN A 192 9.98 -17.96 0.28
C ASN A 192 10.32 -19.32 -0.33
N GLU A 193 11.43 -19.40 -1.05
CA GLU A 193 11.92 -20.63 -1.69
C GLU A 193 12.34 -21.71 -0.67
N PHE A 194 12.68 -21.30 0.55
CA PHE A 194 13.11 -22.20 1.62
C PHE A 194 11.97 -22.65 2.54
N ARG A 195 10.73 -22.37 2.15
CA ARG A 195 9.55 -22.71 2.96
C ARG A 195 9.44 -24.23 3.15
N GLN A 196 9.36 -24.66 4.41
CA GLN A 196 9.04 -26.02 4.80
C GLN A 196 7.52 -26.10 5.09
N GLY A 197 6.75 -26.71 4.20
CA GLY A 197 5.29 -26.63 4.18
C GLY A 197 4.56 -27.17 5.41
N MET A 198 5.24 -27.87 6.30
CA MET A 198 4.67 -28.47 7.53
C MET A 198 4.87 -27.61 8.79
N ASN A 199 5.71 -26.57 8.75
CA ASN A 199 5.97 -25.71 9.89
C ASN A 199 5.15 -24.44 9.82
N LEU A 200 4.48 -24.10 10.93
CA LEU A 200 3.64 -22.91 11.05
C LEU A 200 4.36 -21.69 11.64
N ASP A 201 5.69 -21.72 11.70
CA ASP A 201 6.51 -20.64 12.23
C ASP A 201 6.43 -19.38 11.38
N SER A 202 6.71 -18.23 11.99
CA SER A 202 6.75 -16.93 11.29
C SER A 202 7.77 -16.88 10.15
N ALA A 203 8.86 -17.64 10.25
CA ALA A 203 9.88 -17.79 9.22
C ALA A 203 9.43 -18.63 8.01
N ASN A 204 8.38 -19.46 8.16
CA ASN A 204 7.85 -20.35 7.14
C ASN A 204 6.62 -19.82 6.40
N LYS A 205 6.41 -18.51 6.40
CA LYS A 205 5.37 -17.87 5.59
C LYS A 205 5.64 -18.09 4.09
N ALA A 206 4.59 -18.02 3.27
CA ALA A 206 4.69 -18.19 1.82
C ALA A 206 5.56 -17.12 1.15
N TYR A 207 5.66 -15.95 1.77
CA TYR A 207 6.49 -14.83 1.32
C TYR A 207 7.43 -14.39 2.43
N SER A 208 8.64 -14.06 2.05
CA SER A 208 9.65 -13.42 2.90
C SER A 208 9.55 -11.91 2.76
N SER A 209 9.60 -11.19 3.88
CA SER A 209 9.62 -9.73 3.95
C SER A 209 10.98 -9.32 4.55
N ILE A 210 11.82 -8.70 3.73
CA ILE A 210 13.22 -8.39 4.07
C ILE A 210 13.42 -6.88 3.93
N TYR A 211 14.01 -6.28 4.95
CA TYR A 211 14.41 -4.87 4.94
C TYR A 211 15.93 -4.76 4.89
N TYR A 212 16.42 -3.83 4.08
CA TYR A 212 17.84 -3.53 3.91
C TYR A 212 18.03 -2.00 3.95
N GLU A 213 19.03 -1.55 4.70
CA GLU A 213 19.42 -0.14 4.81
C GLU A 213 20.84 0.12 4.26
#